data_ac45c042ee03d986fb5e7b19832f8991
#
_entry.id   ac45c042ee03d986fb5e7b19832f8991
#
_cell.length_a   1.000
_cell.length_b   1.000
_cell.length_c   1.000
_cell.angle_alpha   90.00
_cell.angle_beta   90.00
_cell.angle_gamma   90.00
#
_symmetry.space_group_name_H-M   'P 1'
#
loop_
_entity.id
_entity.type
_entity.pdbx_description
1 polymer ?
#
loop_
_entity_poly.entity_id
_entity_poly.type
_entity_poly.pdbx_seq_one_letter_code
_entity_poly.pdbx_strand_id
1 'polypeptide(L)' 'MPDPTADHEPELLTITEAADVLRAPVATLRYWRHRNIGPNSFRLGRRVLYRRADLRTWIDAQADQSPHR' A
#
# COMPACT_ATOMS: atom_id res chain seq x y z
N MET A 1 15.82 4.27 -25.97
CA MET A 1 14.51 4.29 -25.37
C MET A 1 14.59 3.86 -23.92
N PRO A 2 14.08 4.62 -23.03
CA PRO A 2 14.17 4.20 -21.62
C PRO A 2 13.34 2.96 -21.39
N ASP A 3 13.83 2.15 -20.51
CA ASP A 3 13.11 0.97 -20.09
C ASP A 3 11.96 1.43 -19.18
N PRO A 4 10.73 1.23 -19.59
CA PRO A 4 9.61 1.69 -18.78
C PRO A 4 9.59 1.05 -17.40
N THR A 5 10.16 -0.13 -17.25
CA THR A 5 10.17 -0.78 -15.95
C THR A 5 11.18 -0.17 -15.01
N ALA A 6 12.21 0.50 -15.54
CA ALA A 6 13.23 1.10 -14.70
C ALA A 6 12.67 2.27 -13.90
N ASP A 7 11.79 3.05 -14.52
CA ASP A 7 11.20 4.21 -13.86
C ASP A 7 9.76 3.99 -13.48
N HIS A 8 9.24 2.83 -13.80
CA HIS A 8 7.84 2.56 -13.72
C HIS A 8 7.51 1.84 -12.42
N GLU A 9 6.73 2.48 -11.61
CA GLU A 9 6.26 1.84 -10.39
C GLU A 9 4.98 1.08 -10.68
N PRO A 10 4.85 -0.15 -10.20
CA PRO A 10 3.62 -0.89 -10.46
C PRO A 10 2.42 -0.18 -9.89
N GLU A 11 1.35 -0.20 -10.64
CA GLU A 11 0.09 0.35 -10.20
C GLU A 11 -0.55 -0.48 -9.12
N LEU A 12 -0.38 -1.80 -9.21
CA LEU A 12 -0.95 -2.74 -8.26
C LEU A 12 0.17 -3.41 -7.50
N LEU A 13 -0.03 -3.53 -6.21
CA LEU A 13 0.96 -4.11 -5.32
C LEU A 13 0.35 -5.29 -4.57
N THR A 14 1.16 -6.32 -4.37
CA THR A 14 0.77 -7.40 -3.48
C THR A 14 0.84 -6.90 -2.03
N ILE A 15 0.29 -7.69 -1.11
CA ILE A 15 0.35 -7.31 0.30
C ILE A 15 1.80 -7.22 0.78
N THR A 16 2.66 -8.11 0.27
CA THR A 16 4.08 -8.06 0.63
C THR A 16 4.73 -6.78 0.12
N GLU A 17 4.42 -6.42 -1.13
CA GLU A 17 4.97 -5.19 -1.70
C GLU A 17 4.43 -3.95 -0.99
N ALA A 18 3.14 -3.97 -0.66
CA ALA A 18 2.54 -2.85 0.07
C ALA A 18 3.16 -2.71 1.46
N ALA A 19 3.39 -3.83 2.14
CA ALA A 19 4.05 -3.82 3.44
C ALA A 19 5.43 -3.20 3.35
N ASP A 20 6.15 -3.50 2.28
CA ASP A 20 7.46 -2.94 2.07
C ASP A 20 7.40 -1.42 1.87
N VAL A 21 6.45 -0.96 1.06
CA VAL A 21 6.24 0.47 0.85
C VAL A 21 5.90 1.18 2.15
N LEU A 22 5.04 0.57 2.95
CA LEU A 22 4.59 1.16 4.22
C LEU A 22 5.57 0.95 5.35
N ARG A 23 6.61 0.16 5.12
CA ARG A 23 7.61 -0.16 6.12
C ARG A 23 6.98 -0.82 7.34
N ALA A 24 6.02 -1.69 7.10
CA ALA A 24 5.28 -2.38 8.15
C ALA A 24 5.29 -3.88 7.89
N PRO A 25 5.18 -4.69 8.94
CA PRO A 25 5.09 -6.14 8.74
C PRO A 25 3.82 -6.52 7.98
N VAL A 26 3.90 -7.59 7.19
CA VAL A 26 2.74 -8.09 6.49
C VAL A 26 1.60 -8.42 7.46
N ALA A 27 1.94 -8.95 8.62
CA ALA A 27 0.93 -9.28 9.62
C ALA A 27 0.12 -8.05 10.04
N THR A 28 0.77 -6.89 10.08
CA THR A 28 0.08 -5.64 10.41
C THR A 28 -0.95 -5.31 9.35
N LEU A 29 -0.58 -5.46 8.08
CA LEU A 29 -1.52 -5.18 7.00
C LEU A 29 -2.70 -6.15 7.02
N ARG A 30 -2.44 -7.41 7.32
CA ARG A 30 -3.52 -8.37 7.45
C ARG A 30 -4.45 -8.02 8.58
N TYR A 31 -3.91 -7.60 9.69
CA TYR A 31 -4.70 -7.17 10.83
C TYR A 31 -5.57 -5.97 10.45
N TRP A 32 -4.97 -4.98 9.79
CA TRP A 32 -5.71 -3.79 9.35
C TRP A 32 -6.86 -4.18 8.43
N ARG A 33 -6.60 -5.08 7.48
CA ARG A 33 -7.66 -5.53 6.57
C ARG A 33 -8.79 -6.21 7.33
N HIS A 34 -8.43 -7.03 8.29
CA HIS A 34 -9.42 -7.70 9.11
C HIS A 34 -10.29 -6.70 9.87
N ARG A 35 -9.72 -5.61 10.28
CA ARG A 35 -10.40 -4.57 11.04
C ARG A 35 -11.02 -3.50 10.15
N ASN A 36 -10.88 -3.61 8.86
CA ASN A 36 -11.34 -2.59 7.90
C ASN A 36 -10.71 -1.23 8.15
N ILE A 37 -9.46 -1.22 8.55
CA ILE A 37 -8.68 -0.01 8.71
C ILE A 37 -7.46 -0.10 7.80
N GLY A 38 -6.66 0.96 7.77
CA GLY A 38 -5.50 1.00 6.91
C GLY A 38 -5.86 1.39 5.49
N PRO A 39 -4.92 1.25 4.56
CA PRO A 39 -5.18 1.64 3.18
C PRO A 39 -6.14 0.68 2.51
N ASN A 40 -6.81 1.19 1.48
CA ASN A 40 -7.75 0.38 0.72
C ASN A 40 -7.05 -0.77 0.03
N SER A 41 -7.72 -1.91 0.02
CA SER A 41 -7.25 -3.07 -0.70
C SER A 41 -8.44 -3.73 -1.36
N PHE A 42 -8.18 -4.62 -2.30
CA PHE A 42 -9.24 -5.35 -2.96
C PHE A 42 -8.74 -6.72 -3.38
N ARG A 43 -9.66 -7.57 -3.71
CA ARG A 43 -9.30 -8.91 -4.17
C ARG A 43 -9.46 -9.00 -5.67
N LEU A 44 -8.44 -9.54 -6.29
CA LEU A 44 -8.49 -9.85 -7.71
C LEU A 44 -8.24 -11.35 -7.83
N GLY A 45 -9.32 -12.09 -8.05
CA GLY A 45 -9.23 -13.53 -7.96
C GLY A 45 -8.93 -13.93 -6.53
N ARG A 46 -7.83 -14.63 -6.33
CA ARG A 46 -7.42 -15.06 -4.99
C ARG A 46 -6.43 -14.12 -4.33
N ARG A 47 -5.99 -13.12 -5.07
CA ARG A 47 -4.95 -12.24 -4.58
C ARG A 47 -5.55 -11.00 -3.96
N VAL A 48 -4.92 -10.56 -2.89
CA VAL A 48 -5.20 -9.25 -2.31
C VAL A 48 -4.22 -8.27 -2.90
N LEU A 49 -4.74 -7.18 -3.44
CA LEU A 49 -3.92 -6.18 -4.08
C LEU A 49 -4.23 -4.81 -3.50
N TYR A 50 -3.25 -3.94 -3.60
CA TYR A 50 -3.37 -2.54 -3.21
C TYR A 50 -3.04 -1.70 -4.42
N ARG A 51 -3.78 -0.62 -4.62
CA ARG A 51 -3.39 0.35 -5.64
C ARG A 51 -2.33 1.25 -5.05
N ARG A 52 -1.30 1.49 -5.84
CA ARG A 52 -0.24 2.40 -5.39
C ARG A 52 -0.81 3.78 -5.04
N ALA A 53 -1.76 4.27 -5.84
CA ALA A 53 -2.38 5.55 -5.58
C ALA A 53 -3.11 5.57 -4.23
N ASP A 54 -3.76 4.46 -3.88
CA ASP A 54 -4.46 4.37 -2.60
C ASP A 54 -3.48 4.35 -1.44
N LEU A 55 -2.35 3.68 -1.60
CA LEU A 55 -1.32 3.69 -0.55
C LEU A 55 -0.80 5.11 -0.35
N ARG A 56 -0.55 5.81 -1.44
CA ARG A 56 -0.05 7.18 -1.36
C ARG A 56 -1.04 8.09 -0.65
N THR A 57 -2.30 7.98 -1.00
CA THR A 57 -3.33 8.79 -0.37
C THR A 57 -3.42 8.49 1.13
N TRP A 58 -3.35 7.22 1.48
CA TRP A 58 -3.43 6.83 2.89
C TRP A 58 -2.21 7.33 3.66
N ILE A 59 -1.02 7.18 3.07
CA ILE A 59 0.21 7.67 3.72
C ILE A 59 0.12 9.17 3.95
N ASP A 60 -0.33 9.91 2.93
CA ASP A 60 -0.42 11.35 3.05
C ASP A 60 -1.40 11.75 4.15
N ALA A 61 -2.52 11.03 4.26
CA ALA A 61 -3.49 11.31 5.30
C ALA A 61 -2.92 11.02 6.69
N GLN A 62 -2.14 9.95 6.81
CA GLN A 62 -1.51 9.64 8.10
C GLN A 62 -0.48 10.70 8.47
N ALA A 63 0.29 11.13 7.50
CA ALA A 63 1.30 12.16 7.76
C ALA A 63 0.65 13.47 8.20
N ASP A 64 -0.48 13.82 7.61
CA ASP A 64 -1.20 15.04 7.97
C ASP A 64 -1.78 14.97 9.38
N GLN A 65 -2.14 13.78 9.82
CA GLN A 65 -2.76 13.61 11.13
C GLN A 65 -1.75 13.44 12.25
N SER A 66 -0.51 13.13 11.90
CA SER A 66 0.51 12.89 12.89
C SER A 66 1.01 14.19 13.47
N PRO A 67 1.29 14.23 14.78
CA PRO A 67 1.89 15.45 15.35
C PRO A 67 3.28 15.65 14.79
N HIS A 68 3.62 16.90 14.60
CA HIS A 68 4.96 17.24 14.10
C HIS A 68 5.91 17.40 15.26
N ARG A 69 7.18 17.13 14.97
CA ARG A 69 8.27 17.30 15.92
C ARG A 69 9.08 18.49 15.58
#